data_d8824be5ea831de27f606c5645f5ff75
#
_entry.id   d8824be5ea831de27f606c5645f5ff75
#
_cell.length_a   1.000
_cell.length_b   1.000
_cell.length_c   1.000
_cell.angle_alpha   90.00
_cell.angle_beta   90.00
_cell.angle_gamma   90.00
#
_symmetry.space_group_name_H-M   'P 1'
#
loop_
_entity.id
_entity.type
_entity.pdbx_description
1 polymer ?
#
loop_
_entity_poly.entity_id
_entity_poly.type
_entity_poly.pdbx_seq_one_letter_code
_entity_poly.pdbx_strand_id
1 'polypeptide(L)'
;MSRIAQLISELCPDGVEFKALGDISELVRGNGLPKSVFAESGIGCIHYGQIYTYYGIWATKTISFVAPETAMPLAKVDTGDIIITNTSENIEDVCKAVAWLGDSQIVTGGHATVIKHQQDPKYLSYYFCTPEFFDQKRKYATGTKVIDVSAKSLAKIRIPVPPLEVQYEIVKILDTFTELEAELEAELEAELEAELEAELEARRRQYKYYRDALLAFNERTDSASKQASKQASKQASKQASKQASKQL
;
A
#
# COMPACT_ATOMS: atom_id res chain seq x y z
N MET A 1 33.60 -16.85 1.31
CA MET A 1 33.31 -15.40 1.50
C MET A 1 32.26 -15.01 0.48
N SER A 2 31.31 -14.14 0.87
CA SER A 2 30.37 -13.60 -0.12
C SER A 2 31.08 -12.71 -1.14
N ARG A 3 30.53 -12.54 -2.33
CA ARG A 3 31.09 -11.66 -3.38
C ARG A 3 31.28 -10.24 -2.86
N ILE A 4 30.33 -9.72 -2.07
CA ILE A 4 30.44 -8.41 -1.41
C ILE A 4 31.63 -8.36 -0.46
N ALA A 5 31.82 -9.35 0.40
CA ALA A 5 32.95 -9.35 1.34
C ALA A 5 34.29 -9.38 0.62
N GLN A 6 34.38 -10.09 -0.51
CA GLN A 6 35.57 -10.09 -1.36
C GLN A 6 35.81 -8.69 -1.96
N LEU A 7 34.79 -8.07 -2.57
CA LEU A 7 34.90 -6.73 -3.18
C LEU A 7 35.27 -5.66 -2.14
N ILE A 8 34.68 -5.71 -0.93
CA ILE A 8 35.04 -4.78 0.14
C ILE A 8 36.52 -4.98 0.55
N SER A 9 36.98 -6.21 0.68
CA SER A 9 38.37 -6.49 1.01
C SER A 9 39.37 -6.01 -0.06
N GLU A 10 38.97 -6.10 -1.34
CA GLU A 10 39.83 -5.69 -2.47
C GLU A 10 39.81 -4.16 -2.72
N LEU A 11 38.61 -3.54 -2.66
CA LEU A 11 38.40 -2.15 -3.05
C LEU A 11 38.36 -1.18 -1.87
N CYS A 12 38.15 -1.67 -0.65
CA CYS A 12 38.11 -0.87 0.59
C CYS A 12 38.95 -1.52 1.69
N PRO A 13 40.26 -1.72 1.47
CA PRO A 13 41.10 -2.44 2.46
C PRO A 13 41.17 -1.72 3.81
N ASP A 14 41.00 -0.39 3.84
CA ASP A 14 40.94 0.43 5.05
C ASP A 14 39.51 0.65 5.56
N GLY A 15 38.53 -0.04 5.02
CA GLY A 15 37.09 0.10 5.31
C GLY A 15 36.36 1.06 4.37
N VAL A 16 35.03 1.08 4.47
CA VAL A 16 34.18 1.95 3.65
C VAL A 16 34.20 3.38 4.21
N GLU A 17 34.41 4.34 3.34
CA GLU A 17 34.40 5.76 3.73
C GLU A 17 32.94 6.24 3.96
N PHE A 18 32.76 7.01 5.06
CA PHE A 18 31.50 7.70 5.35
C PHE A 18 31.60 9.16 4.98
N LYS A 19 30.72 9.64 4.09
CA LYS A 19 30.68 11.05 3.65
C LYS A 19 29.37 11.69 4.08
N ALA A 20 29.39 13.00 4.30
CA ALA A 20 28.14 13.71 4.48
C ALA A 20 27.36 13.75 3.15
N LEU A 21 26.05 13.61 3.22
CA LEU A 21 25.21 13.60 2.02
C LEU A 21 25.42 14.86 1.16
N GLY A 22 25.61 16.02 1.81
CA GLY A 22 25.90 17.27 1.12
C GLY A 22 27.27 17.35 0.44
N ASP A 23 28.21 16.45 0.79
CA ASP A 23 29.54 16.41 0.15
C ASP A 23 29.54 15.63 -1.17
N ILE A 24 28.50 14.77 -1.36
CA ILE A 24 28.38 13.86 -2.52
C ILE A 24 27.13 14.12 -3.37
N SER A 25 26.34 15.13 -3.01
CA SER A 25 25.08 15.45 -3.70
C SER A 25 24.72 16.93 -3.60
N GLU A 26 23.95 17.40 -4.57
CA GLU A 26 23.24 18.66 -4.50
C GLU A 26 21.81 18.40 -3.99
N LEU A 27 21.40 19.16 -2.96
CA LEU A 27 20.05 19.07 -2.39
C LEU A 27 19.19 20.25 -2.85
N VAL A 28 18.23 20.00 -3.71
CA VAL A 28 17.33 20.99 -4.27
C VAL A 28 15.97 20.91 -3.58
N ARG A 29 15.64 21.90 -2.75
CA ARG A 29 14.32 21.97 -2.09
C ARG A 29 13.21 22.22 -3.11
N GLY A 30 12.15 21.42 -3.07
CA GLY A 30 10.97 21.62 -3.89
C GLY A 30 10.15 22.84 -3.46
N ASN A 31 9.38 23.38 -4.40
CA ASN A 31 8.40 24.42 -4.20
C ASN A 31 6.98 23.86 -4.18
N GLY A 32 5.99 24.67 -3.80
CA GLY A 32 4.60 24.26 -3.67
C GLY A 32 4.06 23.51 -4.90
N LEU A 33 3.49 22.32 -4.65
CA LEU A 33 2.77 21.51 -5.62
C LEU A 33 1.46 21.05 -4.97
N PRO A 34 0.41 21.89 -4.91
CA PRO A 34 -0.86 21.47 -4.35
C PRO A 34 -1.55 20.46 -5.27
N LYS A 35 -2.29 19.50 -4.69
CA LYS A 35 -3.04 18.50 -5.48
C LYS A 35 -4.05 19.09 -6.46
N SER A 36 -4.50 20.31 -6.22
CA SER A 36 -5.46 21.03 -7.09
C SER A 36 -4.92 21.40 -8.49
N VAL A 37 -3.60 21.32 -8.70
CA VAL A 37 -2.96 21.59 -10.01
C VAL A 37 -2.65 20.31 -10.79
N PHE A 38 -3.05 19.15 -10.29
CA PHE A 38 -2.87 17.90 -11.02
C PHE A 38 -3.73 17.87 -12.27
N ALA A 39 -3.17 17.29 -13.33
CA ALA A 39 -3.79 17.12 -14.64
C ALA A 39 -3.80 15.64 -15.03
N GLU A 40 -4.64 15.27 -15.99
CA GLU A 40 -4.72 13.92 -16.54
C GLU A 40 -3.48 13.54 -17.37
N SER A 41 -2.81 14.55 -17.92
CA SER A 41 -1.60 14.37 -18.75
C SER A 41 -0.71 15.61 -18.68
N GLY A 42 0.54 15.48 -19.13
CA GLY A 42 1.51 16.58 -19.15
C GLY A 42 2.88 16.13 -18.64
N ILE A 43 3.53 16.98 -17.84
CA ILE A 43 4.82 16.65 -17.20
C ILE A 43 4.54 15.79 -15.97
N GLY A 44 5.19 14.62 -15.89
CA GLY A 44 5.09 13.73 -14.74
C GLY A 44 5.50 14.45 -13.44
N CYS A 45 4.78 14.19 -12.36
CA CYS A 45 5.14 14.73 -11.05
C CYS A 45 4.95 13.71 -9.93
N ILE A 46 5.80 13.82 -8.90
CA ILE A 46 5.67 13.07 -7.66
C ILE A 46 5.42 14.06 -6.53
N HIS A 47 4.24 13.98 -5.93
CA HIS A 47 3.88 14.76 -4.75
C HIS A 47 4.32 14.01 -3.48
N TYR A 48 4.82 14.75 -2.47
CA TYR A 48 5.34 14.16 -1.23
C TYR A 48 4.37 13.15 -0.56
N GLY A 49 3.07 13.44 -0.59
CA GLY A 49 2.06 12.53 -0.03
C GLY A 49 1.96 11.18 -0.76
N GLN A 50 2.31 11.11 -2.04
CA GLN A 50 2.33 9.87 -2.81
C GLN A 50 3.53 8.98 -2.47
N ILE A 51 4.63 9.57 -1.96
CA ILE A 51 5.80 8.83 -1.47
C ILE A 51 5.41 7.99 -0.24
N TYR A 52 4.45 8.46 0.56
CA TYR A 52 3.96 7.72 1.73
C TYR A 52 2.97 6.61 1.41
N THR A 53 2.18 6.78 0.35
CA THR A 53 0.97 5.98 0.12
C THR A 53 1.01 5.10 -1.12
N TYR A 54 1.88 5.38 -2.07
CA TYR A 54 1.86 4.72 -3.36
C TYR A 54 3.22 4.18 -3.80
N TYR A 55 4.27 5.01 -3.73
CA TYR A 55 5.58 4.62 -4.24
C TYR A 55 6.34 3.77 -3.24
N GLY A 56 7.03 2.74 -3.76
CA GLY A 56 8.09 2.03 -3.04
C GLY A 56 9.38 2.87 -2.95
N ILE A 57 10.51 2.22 -2.88
CA ILE A 57 11.81 2.88 -2.77
C ILE A 57 12.37 3.36 -4.13
N TRP A 58 11.77 2.96 -5.24
CA TRP A 58 12.01 3.52 -6.58
C TRP A 58 10.71 3.57 -7.40
N ALA A 59 10.73 4.34 -8.50
CA ALA A 59 9.65 4.43 -9.45
C ALA A 59 10.18 4.68 -10.88
N THR A 60 9.51 4.09 -11.87
CA THR A 60 9.78 4.30 -13.29
C THR A 60 8.66 5.07 -14.00
N LYS A 61 7.51 5.22 -13.34
CA LYS A 61 6.33 5.93 -13.86
C LYS A 61 5.70 6.80 -12.80
N THR A 62 5.13 7.92 -13.20
CA THR A 62 4.33 8.78 -12.31
C THR A 62 2.84 8.47 -12.46
N ILE A 63 2.10 8.61 -11.35
CA ILE A 63 0.64 8.49 -11.34
C ILE A 63 -0.06 9.85 -11.43
N SER A 64 0.70 10.94 -11.44
CA SER A 64 0.17 12.30 -11.52
C SER A 64 1.00 13.12 -12.49
N PHE A 65 0.33 14.11 -13.08
CA PHE A 65 0.90 15.02 -14.05
C PHE A 65 0.53 16.45 -13.72
N VAL A 66 1.27 17.39 -14.29
CA VAL A 66 0.95 18.83 -14.24
C VAL A 66 1.14 19.45 -15.62
N ALA A 67 0.46 20.56 -15.85
CA ALA A 67 0.66 21.35 -17.06
C ALA A 67 2.12 21.87 -17.15
N PRO A 68 2.68 22.04 -18.36
CA PRO A 68 4.06 22.52 -18.53
C PRO A 68 4.35 23.84 -17.79
N GLU A 69 3.40 24.77 -17.78
CA GLU A 69 3.51 26.07 -17.11
C GLU A 69 3.62 25.90 -15.59
N THR A 70 2.87 24.98 -15.03
CA THR A 70 2.94 24.61 -13.59
C THR A 70 4.25 23.95 -13.25
N ALA A 71 4.79 23.11 -14.15
CA ALA A 71 6.05 22.42 -13.96
C ALA A 71 7.26 23.37 -13.94
N MET A 72 7.20 24.51 -14.64
CA MET A 72 8.36 25.43 -14.81
C MET A 72 9.05 25.80 -13.49
N PRO A 73 8.36 26.29 -12.45
CA PRO A 73 8.98 26.71 -11.19
C PRO A 73 9.29 25.54 -10.24
N LEU A 74 8.83 24.33 -10.53
CA LEU A 74 9.00 23.17 -9.65
C LEU A 74 10.42 22.59 -9.75
N ALA A 75 10.85 21.91 -8.69
CA ALA A 75 12.13 21.21 -8.68
C ALA A 75 12.12 20.07 -9.71
N LYS A 76 13.17 20.04 -10.54
CA LYS A 76 13.37 19.04 -11.59
C LYS A 76 14.04 17.81 -11.02
N VAL A 77 13.55 16.67 -11.44
CA VAL A 77 14.04 15.35 -11.05
C VAL A 77 14.43 14.60 -12.33
N ASP A 78 15.72 14.36 -12.48
CA ASP A 78 16.27 13.62 -13.60
C ASP A 78 16.35 12.13 -13.26
N THR A 79 16.50 11.27 -14.28
CA THR A 79 16.74 9.84 -14.07
C THR A 79 17.96 9.61 -13.19
N GLY A 80 17.80 8.85 -12.12
CA GLY A 80 18.83 8.59 -11.11
C GLY A 80 18.79 9.54 -9.90
N ASP A 81 18.00 10.61 -9.92
CA ASP A 81 17.80 11.46 -8.76
C ASP A 81 16.89 10.78 -7.72
N ILE A 82 17.01 11.22 -6.47
CA ILE A 82 16.15 10.74 -5.38
C ILE A 82 15.27 11.89 -4.87
N ILE A 83 14.00 11.62 -4.67
CA ILE A 83 13.06 12.52 -3.99
C ILE A 83 12.92 12.04 -2.56
N ILE A 84 13.26 12.87 -1.59
CA ILE A 84 13.12 12.58 -0.16
C ILE A 84 12.14 13.56 0.50
N THR A 85 11.24 13.05 1.33
CA THR A 85 10.25 13.88 2.03
C THR A 85 10.88 14.63 3.19
N ASN A 86 10.53 15.90 3.37
CA ASN A 86 11.03 16.71 4.48
C ASN A 86 10.10 16.73 5.69
N THR A 87 8.80 16.49 5.49
CA THR A 87 7.78 16.64 6.55
C THR A 87 6.90 15.42 6.65
N SER A 88 6.57 15.00 7.85
CA SER A 88 5.62 13.92 8.15
C SER A 88 4.89 14.20 9.48
N GLU A 89 3.84 13.44 9.77
CA GLU A 89 3.14 13.47 11.05
C GLU A 89 3.88 12.68 12.14
N ASN A 90 4.80 11.81 11.76
CA ASN A 90 5.60 10.98 12.66
C ASN A 90 7.07 10.94 12.25
N ILE A 91 7.94 10.49 13.15
CA ILE A 91 9.38 10.40 12.93
C ILE A 91 9.79 9.21 12.07
N GLU A 92 9.00 8.18 12.06
CA GLU A 92 9.21 6.94 11.30
C GLU A 92 9.19 7.24 9.80
N ASP A 93 8.19 7.98 9.37
CA ASP A 93 7.94 8.26 7.95
C ASP A 93 8.72 9.46 7.40
N VAL A 94 9.08 10.45 8.22
CA VAL A 94 9.85 11.59 7.70
C VAL A 94 11.14 11.10 7.04
N CYS A 95 11.54 11.73 5.94
CA CYS A 95 12.66 11.31 5.09
C CYS A 95 12.44 9.97 4.36
N LYS A 96 11.18 9.55 4.13
CA LYS A 96 10.90 8.49 3.17
C LYS A 96 11.32 8.96 1.77
N ALA A 97 12.02 8.11 1.03
CA ALA A 97 12.65 8.46 -0.23
C ALA A 97 12.16 7.56 -1.37
N VAL A 98 12.21 8.09 -2.59
CA VAL A 98 11.96 7.33 -3.82
C VAL A 98 13.01 7.73 -4.86
N ALA A 99 13.72 6.75 -5.43
CA ALA A 99 14.60 6.96 -6.57
C ALA A 99 13.78 7.05 -7.85
N TRP A 100 14.05 8.04 -8.68
CA TRP A 100 13.44 8.15 -10.00
C TRP A 100 14.29 7.42 -11.04
N LEU A 101 13.74 6.36 -11.62
CA LEU A 101 14.40 5.51 -12.63
C LEU A 101 13.68 5.54 -13.99
N GLY A 102 12.72 6.44 -14.18
CA GLY A 102 12.02 6.63 -15.45
C GLY A 102 12.88 7.37 -16.48
N ASP A 103 12.51 7.26 -17.76
CA ASP A 103 13.29 7.78 -18.88
C ASP A 103 13.12 9.29 -19.13
N SER A 104 12.20 9.95 -18.46
CA SER A 104 11.89 11.37 -18.63
C SER A 104 12.13 12.17 -17.38
N GLN A 105 12.50 13.44 -17.54
CA GLN A 105 12.53 14.38 -16.43
C GLN A 105 11.11 14.60 -15.90
N ILE A 106 10.97 14.54 -14.57
CA ILE A 106 9.74 14.83 -13.86
C ILE A 106 9.94 16.01 -12.90
N VAL A 107 8.90 16.36 -12.14
CA VAL A 107 8.95 17.44 -11.16
C VAL A 107 8.44 16.99 -9.80
N THR A 108 8.92 17.66 -8.73
CA THR A 108 8.37 17.51 -7.39
C THR A 108 8.13 18.88 -6.74
N GLY A 109 7.34 18.87 -5.69
CA GLY A 109 6.90 20.09 -5.02
C GLY A 109 7.45 20.31 -3.64
N GLY A 110 6.79 21.20 -2.90
CA GLY A 110 7.09 21.49 -1.50
C GLY A 110 6.99 20.24 -0.62
N HIS A 111 7.59 20.29 0.56
CA HIS A 111 7.70 19.17 1.49
C HIS A 111 8.58 18.00 1.02
N ALA A 112 9.30 18.18 -0.09
CA ALA A 112 10.29 17.25 -0.60
C ALA A 112 11.58 17.96 -0.99
N THR A 113 12.67 17.22 -1.03
CA THR A 113 13.99 17.65 -1.52
C THR A 113 14.43 16.65 -2.59
N VAL A 114 14.94 17.15 -3.70
CA VAL A 114 15.63 16.33 -4.71
C VAL A 114 17.08 16.22 -4.34
N ILE A 115 17.60 15.00 -4.33
CA ILE A 115 19.01 14.67 -4.10
C ILE A 115 19.61 14.29 -5.45
N LYS A 116 20.45 15.17 -6.00
CA LYS A 116 21.18 14.93 -7.25
C LYS A 116 22.57 14.41 -6.91
N HIS A 117 22.93 13.23 -7.40
CA HIS A 117 24.14 12.52 -7.00
C HIS A 117 24.71 11.65 -8.12
N GLN A 118 25.88 11.03 -7.88
CA GLN A 118 26.57 10.13 -8.80
C GLN A 118 26.70 8.70 -8.23
N GLN A 119 25.96 8.38 -7.18
CA GLN A 119 25.92 7.04 -6.58
C GLN A 119 24.84 6.19 -7.26
N ASP A 120 24.81 4.89 -6.99
CA ASP A 120 23.68 4.07 -7.40
C ASP A 120 22.39 4.54 -6.65
N PRO A 121 21.32 4.90 -7.38
CA PRO A 121 20.11 5.46 -6.77
C PRO A 121 19.36 4.45 -5.90
N LYS A 122 19.37 3.17 -6.26
CA LYS A 122 18.74 2.13 -5.43
C LYS A 122 19.53 1.88 -4.17
N TYR A 123 20.88 1.90 -4.25
CA TYR A 123 21.75 1.75 -3.08
C TYR A 123 21.44 2.81 -2.02
N LEU A 124 21.35 4.08 -2.42
CA LEU A 124 21.00 5.15 -1.49
C LEU A 124 19.58 5.00 -0.94
N SER A 125 18.62 4.62 -1.78
CA SER A 125 17.25 4.41 -1.34
C SER A 125 17.14 3.28 -0.33
N TYR A 126 17.85 2.18 -0.52
CA TYR A 126 17.95 1.10 0.48
C TYR A 126 18.61 1.59 1.78
N TYR A 127 19.69 2.38 1.67
CA TYR A 127 20.35 2.92 2.87
C TYR A 127 19.41 3.83 3.67
N PHE A 128 18.56 4.62 3.02
CA PHE A 128 17.57 5.46 3.70
C PHE A 128 16.48 4.69 4.45
N CYS A 129 16.39 3.38 4.26
CA CYS A 129 15.51 2.50 5.05
C CYS A 129 16.22 1.87 6.26
N THR A 130 17.53 2.10 6.46
CA THR A 130 18.29 1.45 7.54
C THR A 130 18.08 2.11 8.92
N PRO A 131 18.27 1.35 10.02
CA PRO A 131 18.27 1.88 11.37
C PRO A 131 19.34 2.97 11.57
N GLU A 132 20.50 2.86 10.93
CA GLU A 132 21.60 3.83 11.01
C GLU A 132 21.21 5.19 10.43
N PHE A 133 20.48 5.19 9.32
CA PHE A 133 19.92 6.42 8.77
C PHE A 133 18.83 6.97 9.68
N PHE A 134 17.95 6.11 10.20
CA PHE A 134 16.89 6.50 11.13
C PHE A 134 17.46 7.20 12.38
N ASP A 135 18.50 6.64 13.00
CA ASP A 135 19.13 7.21 14.19
C ASP A 135 19.78 8.57 13.92
N GLN A 136 20.28 8.79 12.71
CA GLN A 136 20.81 10.09 12.30
C GLN A 136 19.69 11.10 12.03
N LYS A 137 18.67 10.74 11.22
CA LYS A 137 17.57 11.67 10.88
C LYS A 137 16.83 12.13 12.13
N ARG A 138 16.65 11.25 13.12
CA ARG A 138 15.99 11.56 14.39
C ARG A 138 16.67 12.69 15.15
N LYS A 139 18.00 12.80 15.08
CA LYS A 139 18.76 13.88 15.74
C LYS A 139 18.53 15.26 15.12
N TYR A 140 18.09 15.28 13.87
CA TYR A 140 17.86 16.51 13.09
C TYR A 140 16.38 16.85 12.92
N ALA A 141 15.50 15.95 13.36
CA ALA A 141 14.07 16.16 13.28
C ALA A 141 13.61 17.24 14.27
N THR A 142 12.75 18.12 13.81
CA THR A 142 12.17 19.23 14.58
C THR A 142 10.66 19.25 14.41
N GLY A 143 9.95 19.88 15.34
CA GLY A 143 8.50 19.97 15.33
C GLY A 143 7.84 18.97 16.30
N THR A 144 6.53 19.12 16.53
CA THR A 144 5.75 18.28 17.45
C THR A 144 4.51 17.66 16.80
N LYS A 145 3.78 18.42 15.98
CA LYS A 145 2.61 17.94 15.22
C LYS A 145 2.99 17.59 13.78
N VAL A 146 3.90 18.37 13.22
CA VAL A 146 4.52 18.10 11.93
C VAL A 146 6.02 18.03 12.19
N ILE A 147 6.58 16.87 11.93
CA ILE A 147 8.01 16.63 12.02
C ILE A 147 8.66 17.12 10.72
N ASP A 148 9.71 17.92 10.84
CA ASP A 148 10.48 18.43 9.68
C ASP A 148 11.95 18.06 9.81
N VAL A 149 12.54 17.62 8.71
CA VAL A 149 13.99 17.49 8.53
C VAL A 149 14.38 18.32 7.32
N SER A 150 15.01 19.45 7.56
CA SER A 150 15.38 20.40 6.51
C SER A 150 16.45 19.82 5.55
N ALA A 151 16.52 20.33 4.31
CA ALA A 151 17.58 19.98 3.36
C ALA A 151 18.99 20.24 3.95
N LYS A 152 19.16 21.31 4.74
CA LYS A 152 20.41 21.60 5.44
C LYS A 152 20.78 20.57 6.50
N SER A 153 19.78 19.98 7.13
CA SER A 153 19.95 18.90 8.10
C SER A 153 20.26 17.59 7.41
N LEU A 154 19.55 17.27 6.32
CA LEU A 154 19.84 16.11 5.48
C LEU A 154 21.28 16.12 4.96
N ALA A 155 21.80 17.29 4.53
CA ALA A 155 23.16 17.43 4.05
C ALA A 155 24.25 17.00 5.07
N LYS A 156 23.93 16.99 6.37
CA LYS A 156 24.87 16.61 7.44
C LYS A 156 24.86 15.12 7.77
N ILE A 157 23.87 14.38 7.29
CA ILE A 157 23.75 12.94 7.53
C ILE A 157 24.91 12.25 6.80
N ARG A 158 25.63 11.39 7.52
CA ARG A 158 26.75 10.64 6.97
C ARG A 158 26.28 9.29 6.48
N ILE A 159 26.65 8.95 5.25
CA ILE A 159 26.32 7.68 4.60
C ILE A 159 27.59 6.96 4.16
N PRO A 160 27.61 5.62 4.16
CA PRO A 160 28.71 4.87 3.59
C PRO A 160 28.72 5.02 2.06
N VAL A 161 29.90 5.26 1.50
CA VAL A 161 30.07 5.46 0.05
C VAL A 161 31.15 4.48 -0.45
N PRO A 162 30.83 3.19 -0.55
CA PRO A 162 31.74 2.23 -1.19
C PRO A 162 31.82 2.49 -2.70
N PRO A 163 32.82 1.96 -3.42
CA PRO A 163 32.87 1.98 -4.87
C PRO A 163 31.58 1.45 -5.53
N LEU A 164 31.27 1.95 -6.73
CA LEU A 164 30.02 1.61 -7.42
C LEU A 164 29.84 0.11 -7.63
N GLU A 165 30.93 -0.63 -7.85
CA GLU A 165 30.90 -2.10 -8.01
C GLU A 165 30.32 -2.79 -6.75
N VAL A 166 30.67 -2.28 -5.56
CA VAL A 166 30.12 -2.79 -4.28
C VAL A 166 28.67 -2.39 -4.14
N GLN A 167 28.31 -1.14 -4.50
CA GLN A 167 26.92 -0.68 -4.47
C GLN A 167 26.03 -1.54 -5.36
N TYR A 168 26.44 -1.83 -6.60
CA TYR A 168 25.70 -2.67 -7.55
C TYR A 168 25.49 -4.10 -7.03
N GLU A 169 26.52 -4.72 -6.44
CA GLU A 169 26.35 -6.07 -5.89
C GLU A 169 25.41 -6.09 -4.66
N ILE A 170 25.42 -5.03 -3.84
CA ILE A 170 24.48 -4.88 -2.73
C ILE A 170 23.06 -4.75 -3.29
N VAL A 171 22.84 -3.85 -4.23
CA VAL A 171 21.54 -3.62 -4.87
C VAL A 171 21.00 -4.90 -5.49
N LYS A 172 21.82 -5.64 -6.24
CA LYS A 172 21.43 -6.89 -6.86
C LYS A 172 20.88 -7.92 -5.86
N ILE A 173 21.50 -8.03 -4.69
CA ILE A 173 21.03 -8.95 -3.65
C ILE A 173 19.73 -8.42 -3.02
N LEU A 174 19.67 -7.13 -2.70
CA LEU A 174 18.49 -6.53 -2.08
C LEU A 174 17.28 -6.53 -3.03
N ASP A 175 17.49 -6.27 -4.32
CA ASP A 175 16.44 -6.37 -5.34
C ASP A 175 15.84 -7.79 -5.37
N THR A 176 16.68 -8.84 -5.30
CA THR A 176 16.20 -10.23 -5.27
C THR A 176 15.30 -10.49 -4.05
N PHE A 177 15.63 -9.96 -2.88
CA PHE A 177 14.77 -10.10 -1.70
C PHE A 177 13.46 -9.32 -1.84
N THR A 178 13.52 -8.10 -2.39
CA THR A 178 12.33 -7.28 -2.62
C THR A 178 11.38 -7.92 -3.64
N GLU A 179 11.92 -8.53 -4.70
CA GLU A 179 11.13 -9.28 -5.69
C GLU A 179 10.45 -10.51 -5.05
N LEU A 180 11.19 -11.29 -4.26
CA LEU A 180 10.64 -12.44 -3.54
C LEU A 180 9.56 -12.05 -2.52
N GLU A 181 9.76 -10.94 -1.82
CA GLU A 181 8.77 -10.40 -0.88
C GLU A 181 7.48 -10.01 -1.62
N ALA A 182 7.59 -9.30 -2.75
CA ALA A 182 6.44 -8.91 -3.57
C ALA A 182 5.71 -10.13 -4.18
N GLU A 183 6.44 -11.17 -4.60
CA GLU A 183 5.84 -12.42 -5.08
C GLU A 183 5.05 -13.13 -3.97
N LEU A 184 5.62 -13.23 -2.76
CA LEU A 184 4.97 -13.84 -1.61
C LEU A 184 3.72 -13.06 -1.16
N GLU A 185 3.79 -11.72 -1.14
CA GLU A 185 2.63 -10.89 -0.81
C GLU A 185 1.51 -11.08 -1.83
N ALA A 186 1.83 -11.12 -3.13
CA ALA A 186 0.84 -11.35 -4.19
C ALA A 186 0.20 -12.75 -4.12
N GLU A 187 0.99 -13.79 -3.81
CA GLU A 187 0.46 -15.15 -3.58
C GLU A 187 -0.49 -15.17 -2.37
N LEU A 188 -0.08 -14.57 -1.25
CA LEU A 188 -0.89 -14.53 -0.03
C LEU A 188 -2.20 -13.76 -0.22
N GLU A 189 -2.16 -12.61 -0.91
CA GLU A 189 -3.37 -11.84 -1.24
C GLU A 189 -4.33 -12.65 -2.11
N ALA A 190 -3.83 -13.35 -3.14
CA ALA A 190 -4.66 -14.17 -4.02
C ALA A 190 -5.30 -15.36 -3.28
N GLU A 191 -4.54 -16.02 -2.38
CA GLU A 191 -5.04 -17.13 -1.57
C GLU A 191 -6.14 -16.67 -0.60
N LEU A 192 -5.90 -15.56 0.08
CA LEU A 192 -6.86 -14.96 1.01
C LEU A 192 -8.14 -14.50 0.31
N GLU A 193 -8.04 -13.88 -0.85
CA GLU A 193 -9.20 -13.46 -1.65
C GLU A 193 -10.05 -14.66 -2.07
N ALA A 194 -9.42 -15.74 -2.55
CA ALA A 194 -10.11 -16.97 -2.94
C ALA A 194 -10.82 -17.64 -1.75
N GLU A 195 -10.20 -17.69 -0.56
CA GLU A 195 -10.80 -18.24 0.65
C GLU A 195 -12.01 -17.41 1.12
N LEU A 196 -11.88 -16.09 1.12
CA LEU A 196 -12.96 -15.16 1.48
C LEU A 196 -14.15 -15.26 0.51
N GLU A 197 -13.92 -15.38 -0.79
CA GLU A 197 -14.98 -15.57 -1.77
C GLU A 197 -15.72 -16.89 -1.56
N ALA A 198 -14.99 -17.99 -1.32
CA ALA A 198 -15.58 -19.30 -1.07
C ALA A 198 -16.43 -19.29 0.23
N GLU A 199 -15.95 -18.67 1.31
CA GLU A 199 -16.72 -18.53 2.54
C GLU A 199 -17.97 -17.68 2.35
N LEU A 200 -17.86 -16.55 1.66
CA LEU A 200 -18.98 -15.66 1.37
C LEU A 200 -20.07 -16.39 0.57
N GLU A 201 -19.70 -17.18 -0.43
CA GLU A 201 -20.63 -17.97 -1.22
C GLU A 201 -21.31 -19.05 -0.36
N ALA A 202 -20.57 -19.73 0.51
CA ALA A 202 -21.12 -20.72 1.44
C ALA A 202 -22.14 -20.06 2.40
N ARG A 203 -21.82 -18.90 2.96
CA ARG A 203 -22.72 -18.14 3.84
C ARG A 203 -23.98 -17.63 3.11
N ARG A 204 -23.84 -17.20 1.85
CA ARG A 204 -24.99 -16.80 1.01
C ARG A 204 -25.93 -17.99 0.75
N ARG A 205 -25.37 -19.18 0.48
CA ARG A 205 -26.16 -20.42 0.32
C ARG A 205 -26.91 -20.81 1.61
N GLN A 206 -26.21 -20.73 2.75
CA GLN A 206 -26.79 -20.99 4.07
C GLN A 206 -27.90 -19.99 4.40
N TYR A 207 -27.68 -18.70 4.18
CA TYR A 207 -28.70 -17.67 4.39
C TYR A 207 -29.92 -17.91 3.54
N LYS A 208 -29.75 -18.21 2.25
CA LYS A 208 -30.86 -18.53 1.34
C LYS A 208 -31.68 -19.73 1.85
N TYR A 209 -31.01 -20.81 2.26
CA TYR A 209 -31.64 -21.98 2.80
C TYR A 209 -32.52 -21.67 4.03
N TYR A 210 -31.95 -20.99 5.02
CA TYR A 210 -32.70 -20.63 6.23
C TYR A 210 -33.82 -19.63 5.96
N ARG A 211 -33.58 -18.65 5.13
CA ARG A 211 -34.61 -17.69 4.73
C ARG A 211 -35.82 -18.40 4.11
N ASP A 212 -35.54 -19.25 3.13
CA ASP A 212 -36.59 -19.95 2.41
C ASP A 212 -37.30 -20.96 3.32
N ALA A 213 -36.59 -21.67 4.19
CA ALA A 213 -37.15 -22.60 5.16
C ALA A 213 -37.99 -21.90 6.26
N LEU A 214 -37.50 -20.79 6.79
CA LEU A 214 -38.21 -20.06 7.87
C LEU A 214 -39.42 -19.28 7.37
N LEU A 215 -39.42 -18.87 6.10
CA LEU A 215 -40.51 -18.11 5.49
C LEU A 215 -41.48 -18.98 4.68
N ALA A 216 -41.27 -20.30 4.58
CA ALA A 216 -42.15 -21.24 3.97
C ALA A 216 -43.36 -21.52 4.89
N PHE A 217 -44.30 -20.60 4.96
CA PHE A 217 -45.57 -20.81 5.64
C PHE A 217 -46.50 -21.65 4.75
N ASN A 218 -46.98 -22.82 5.24
CA ASN A 218 -48.05 -23.51 4.61
C ASN A 218 -49.34 -22.70 4.77
N GLU A 219 -50.01 -22.34 3.66
CA GLU A 219 -51.37 -21.84 3.73
C GLU A 219 -52.22 -22.84 4.52
N ARG A 220 -52.95 -22.36 5.53
CA ARG A 220 -53.98 -23.16 6.20
C ARG A 220 -54.95 -23.59 5.12
N THR A 221 -54.73 -24.77 4.55
CA THR A 221 -55.68 -25.32 3.63
C THR A 221 -56.94 -25.59 4.44
N ASP A 222 -58.05 -25.01 4.00
CA ASP A 222 -59.40 -25.27 4.52
C ASP A 222 -59.82 -26.77 4.47
N SER A 223 -58.93 -27.64 4.02
CA SER A 223 -59.13 -29.09 3.99
C SER A 223 -59.26 -29.72 5.38
N ALA A 224 -58.56 -29.23 6.40
CA ALA A 224 -58.70 -29.74 7.75
C ALA A 224 -60.02 -29.30 8.39
N SER A 225 -60.51 -28.06 8.12
CA SER A 225 -61.83 -27.61 8.56
C SER A 225 -63.01 -28.32 7.79
N LYS A 226 -62.79 -28.57 6.50
CA LYS A 226 -63.78 -29.36 5.69
C LYS A 226 -63.80 -30.83 6.07
N GLN A 227 -62.70 -31.45 6.48
CA GLN A 227 -62.75 -32.83 7.01
C GLN A 227 -63.32 -32.87 8.42
N ALA A 228 -63.08 -31.94 9.29
CA ALA A 228 -63.65 -31.86 10.61
C ALA A 228 -65.15 -31.59 10.55
N SER A 229 -65.64 -30.70 9.69
CA SER A 229 -67.08 -30.47 9.48
C SER A 229 -67.81 -31.67 8.80
N LYS A 230 -67.14 -32.38 7.87
CA LYS A 230 -67.71 -33.66 7.30
C LYS A 230 -67.71 -34.76 8.31
N GLN A 231 -66.83 -34.92 9.20
CA GLN A 231 -66.85 -35.89 10.28
C GLN A 231 -67.91 -35.55 11.34
N ALA A 232 -68.03 -34.28 11.72
CA ALA A 232 -69.06 -33.82 12.65
C ALA A 232 -70.48 -34.03 12.09
N SER A 233 -70.72 -33.71 10.81
CA SER A 233 -72.03 -33.95 10.17
C SER A 233 -72.36 -35.45 10.01
N LYS A 234 -71.35 -36.30 9.75
CA LYS A 234 -71.50 -37.76 9.73
C LYS A 234 -71.84 -38.39 11.11
N GLN A 235 -71.23 -37.82 12.16
CA GLN A 235 -71.53 -38.26 13.53
C GLN A 235 -72.89 -37.79 14.01
N ALA A 236 -73.33 -36.56 13.68
CA ALA A 236 -74.62 -36.03 14.02
C ALA A 236 -75.76 -36.83 13.29
N SER A 237 -75.59 -37.15 12.01
CA SER A 237 -76.57 -37.99 11.28
C SER A 237 -76.64 -39.43 11.79
N LYS A 238 -75.50 -40.01 12.24
CA LYS A 238 -75.51 -41.35 12.88
C LYS A 238 -76.13 -41.33 14.28
N GLN A 239 -76.01 -40.25 15.04
CA GLN A 239 -76.66 -40.11 16.32
C GLN A 239 -78.20 -39.88 16.18
N ALA A 240 -78.56 -39.04 15.21
CA ALA A 240 -80.04 -38.84 14.88
C ALA A 240 -80.77 -40.13 14.43
N SER A 241 -80.09 -40.90 13.58
CA SER A 241 -80.68 -42.20 13.14
C SER A 241 -80.73 -43.25 14.25
N LYS A 242 -79.73 -43.22 15.20
CA LYS A 242 -79.82 -44.12 16.38
C LYS A 242 -80.85 -43.69 17.41
N GLN A 243 -81.19 -42.42 17.50
CA GLN A 243 -82.29 -41.93 18.37
C GLN A 243 -83.67 -42.22 17.78
N ALA A 244 -83.81 -42.07 16.47
CA ALA A 244 -85.06 -42.43 15.78
C ALA A 244 -85.42 -43.95 15.83
N SER A 245 -84.39 -44.81 15.89
CA SER A 245 -84.57 -46.28 15.99
C SER A 245 -84.86 -46.78 17.43
N LYS A 246 -84.82 -45.91 18.43
CA LYS A 246 -85.12 -46.22 19.82
C LYS A 246 -86.49 -45.74 20.28
N GLN A 247 -87.21 -45.07 19.40
CA GLN A 247 -88.63 -44.57 19.66
C GLN A 247 -89.71 -45.30 18.88
N LEU A 248 -89.34 -46.42 18.25
CA LEU A 248 -90.28 -47.40 17.68
C LEU A 248 -90.12 -48.71 18.47
#